data_62ce0174addd9c3fb173faa6674baeb7
#
_entry.id   62ce0174addd9c3fb173faa6674baeb7
#
_cell.length_a   1.000
_cell.length_b   1.000
_cell.length_c   1.000
_cell.angle_alpha   90.00
_cell.angle_beta   90.00
_cell.angle_gamma   90.00
#
_symmetry.space_group_name_H-M   'P 1'
#
loop_
_entity.id
_entity.type
_entity.pdbx_description
1 polymer ?
#
loop_
_entity_poly.entity_id
_entity_poly.type
_entity_poly.pdbx_seq_one_letter_code
_entity_poly.pdbx_strand_id
1 'polypeptide(L)'
;LEQVLEQGPTKDPKTRLQERLQAERRPLPAYEVLEVAGSPHDQTFRVSCSLTDSGQSVEGRDKSRRRAEQQAAARMLELIDRAA
;
A
#
# COMPACT_ATOMS: atom_id res chain seq x y z
N LEU A 1 24.38 -3.58 -14.30
CA LEU A 1 23.50 -3.54 -15.10
C LEU A 1 22.31 -4.29 -15.04
N GLU A 2 22.35 -5.51 -14.94
CA GLU A 2 21.19 -6.30 -14.94
C GLU A 2 20.36 -6.03 -13.74
N GLN A 3 20.97 -5.72 -12.66
CA GLN A 3 20.19 -5.48 -11.48
C GLN A 3 19.31 -4.28 -11.65
N VAL A 4 19.71 -3.39 -12.46
CA VAL A 4 18.89 -2.25 -12.69
C VAL A 4 17.57 -2.66 -13.26
N LEU A 5 17.58 -3.61 -14.14
CA LEU A 5 16.37 -4.09 -14.71
C LEU A 5 15.47 -4.67 -13.68
N GLU A 6 16.03 -5.39 -12.75
CA GLU A 6 15.21 -5.99 -11.77
C GLU A 6 14.48 -4.99 -10.98
N GLN A 7 15.15 -3.92 -10.64
CA GLN A 7 14.53 -2.97 -9.81
C GLN A 7 13.41 -2.27 -10.47
N GLY A 8 13.51 -2.03 -11.76
CA GLY A 8 12.48 -1.33 -12.46
C GLY A 8 11.14 -1.99 -12.31
N PRO A 9 11.00 -3.24 -12.68
CA PRO A 9 9.69 -3.87 -12.61
C PRO A 9 9.33 -4.35 -11.22
N THR A 10 10.24 -4.29 -10.27
CA THR A 10 9.97 -4.85 -8.97
C THR A 10 9.75 -3.82 -7.89
N LYS A 11 9.43 -2.59 -8.24
CA LYS A 11 9.09 -1.61 -7.24
C LYS A 11 7.88 -2.11 -6.47
N ASP A 12 7.92 -1.96 -5.16
CA ASP A 12 6.83 -2.45 -4.36
C ASP A 12 5.63 -1.49 -4.44
N PRO A 13 4.44 -1.96 -4.08
CA PRO A 13 3.23 -1.15 -4.20
C PRO A 13 3.28 0.17 -3.44
N LYS A 14 3.89 0.18 -2.27
CA LYS A 14 3.96 1.42 -1.49
C LYS A 14 4.76 2.48 -2.23
N THR A 15 5.89 2.09 -2.81
CA THR A 15 6.71 3.01 -3.57
C THR A 15 5.99 3.49 -4.82
N ARG A 16 5.33 2.56 -5.51
CA ARG A 16 4.59 2.92 -6.72
C ARG A 16 3.45 3.88 -6.41
N LEU A 17 2.75 3.65 -5.32
CA LEU A 17 1.65 4.53 -4.93
C LEU A 17 2.18 5.90 -4.56
N GLN A 18 3.28 5.94 -3.84
CA GLN A 18 3.89 7.21 -3.46
C GLN A 18 4.29 8.01 -4.69
N GLU A 19 4.92 7.36 -5.65
CA GLU A 19 5.34 8.04 -6.87
C GLU A 19 4.14 8.53 -7.67
N ARG A 20 3.08 7.74 -7.72
CA ARG A 20 1.88 8.12 -8.44
C ARG A 20 1.25 9.35 -7.84
N LEU A 21 1.14 9.39 -6.52
CA LEU A 21 0.54 10.54 -5.85
C LEU A 21 1.41 11.78 -5.97
N GLN A 22 2.73 11.62 -5.88
CA GLN A 22 3.61 12.75 -6.06
C GLN A 22 3.54 13.32 -7.47
N ALA A 23 3.43 12.45 -8.46
CA ALA A 23 3.30 12.89 -9.84
C ALA A 23 2.02 13.69 -10.05
N GLU A 24 0.99 13.41 -9.30
CA GLU A 24 -0.28 14.12 -9.38
C GLU A 24 -0.36 15.26 -8.37
N ARG A 25 0.73 15.50 -7.64
CA ARG A 25 0.80 16.57 -6.64
C ARG A 25 -0.24 16.38 -5.54
N ARG A 26 -0.47 15.14 -5.17
CA ARG A 26 -1.42 14.79 -4.12
C ARG A 26 -0.66 14.44 -2.84
N PRO A 27 -1.31 14.58 -1.69
CA PRO A 27 -0.67 14.21 -0.43
C PRO A 27 -0.39 12.72 -0.38
N LEU A 28 0.63 12.34 0.38
CA LEU A 28 0.98 10.93 0.54
C LEU A 28 -0.12 10.21 1.30
N PRO A 29 -0.23 8.90 1.08
CA PRO A 29 -1.29 8.13 1.75
C PRO A 29 -0.98 7.95 3.22
N ALA A 30 -2.01 7.75 4.02
CA ALA A 30 -1.86 7.44 5.43
C ALA A 30 -2.12 5.96 5.65
N TYR A 31 -1.26 5.32 6.43
CA TYR A 31 -1.40 3.91 6.76
C TYR A 31 -1.68 3.78 8.25
N GLU A 32 -2.62 2.92 8.59
CA GLU A 32 -2.98 2.71 9.99
C GLU A 32 -3.26 1.25 10.25
N VAL A 33 -2.70 0.72 11.34
CA VAL A 33 -3.00 -0.65 11.74
C VAL A 33 -4.35 -0.63 12.43
N LEU A 34 -5.31 -1.34 11.84
CA LEU A 34 -6.67 -1.38 12.37
C LEU A 34 -6.83 -2.50 13.39
N GLU A 35 -6.16 -3.61 13.16
CA GLU A 35 -6.35 -4.78 14.02
C GLU A 35 -5.16 -5.70 13.91
N VAL A 36 -4.79 -6.33 15.01
CA VAL A 36 -3.81 -7.41 15.02
C VAL A 36 -4.51 -8.57 15.67
N ALA A 37 -4.67 -9.66 14.93
CA ALA A 37 -5.40 -10.83 15.41
C ALA A 37 -4.51 -12.05 15.36
N GLY A 38 -4.88 -13.08 16.12
CA GLY A 38 -4.17 -14.34 16.10
C GLY A 38 -3.23 -14.49 17.28
N SER A 39 -2.54 -15.62 17.31
CA SER A 39 -1.62 -15.91 18.41
C SER A 39 -0.29 -15.21 18.18
N PRO A 40 0.56 -15.14 19.21
CA PRO A 40 1.87 -14.48 19.03
C PRO A 40 2.72 -15.09 17.93
N HIS A 41 2.49 -16.37 17.63
CA HIS A 41 3.28 -17.04 16.59
C HIS A 41 2.61 -17.01 15.23
N ASP A 42 1.38 -16.49 15.14
CA ASP A 42 0.65 -16.52 13.88
C ASP A 42 -0.32 -15.34 13.89
N GLN A 43 0.24 -14.15 13.80
CA GLN A 43 -0.56 -12.93 13.82
C GLN A 43 -0.95 -12.52 12.41
N THR A 44 -2.11 -11.90 12.32
CA THR A 44 -2.58 -11.31 11.08
C THR A 44 -2.80 -9.82 11.34
N PHE A 45 -2.24 -9.00 10.47
CA PHE A 45 -2.34 -7.55 10.59
C PHE A 45 -3.33 -7.02 9.56
N ARG A 46 -4.23 -6.17 9.98
CA ARG A 46 -5.15 -5.49 9.08
C ARG A 46 -4.78 -4.02 9.10
N VAL A 47 -4.45 -3.50 7.93
CA VAL A 47 -3.94 -2.14 7.79
C VAL A 47 -4.77 -1.39 6.77
N SER A 48 -5.08 -0.14 7.05
CA SER A 48 -5.77 0.69 6.08
C SER A 48 -4.79 1.62 5.37
N CYS A 49 -5.11 1.92 4.12
CA CYS A 49 -4.39 2.92 3.35
C CYS A 49 -5.44 3.91 2.88
N SER A 50 -5.30 5.17 3.26
CA SER A 50 -6.30 6.16 2.90
C SER A 50 -5.65 7.39 2.28
N LEU A 51 -6.41 8.02 1.38
CA LEU A 51 -5.99 9.27 0.74
C LEU A 51 -6.71 10.41 1.41
N THR A 52 -5.94 11.34 1.95
CA THR A 52 -6.53 12.41 2.75
C THR A 52 -7.22 13.45 1.89
N ASP A 53 -6.86 13.55 0.61
CA ASP A 53 -7.47 14.57 -0.26
C ASP A 53 -8.82 14.13 -0.82
N SER A 54 -8.99 12.83 -1.07
CA SER A 54 -10.24 12.33 -1.66
C SER A 54 -11.09 11.56 -0.68
N GLY A 55 -10.53 11.17 0.44
CA GLY A 55 -11.25 10.36 1.41
C GLY A 55 -11.35 8.89 1.05
N GLN A 56 -10.71 8.47 -0.02
CA GLN A 56 -10.73 7.05 -0.40
C GLN A 56 -9.90 6.25 0.58
N SER A 57 -10.35 5.03 0.84
CA SER A 57 -9.67 4.17 1.80
C SER A 57 -9.82 2.71 1.39
N VAL A 58 -8.76 1.94 1.56
CA VAL A 58 -8.77 0.51 1.30
C VAL A 58 -8.02 -0.18 2.43
N GLU A 59 -8.16 -1.49 2.52
CA GLU A 59 -7.51 -2.28 3.55
C GLU A 59 -6.69 -3.39 2.96
N GLY A 60 -5.60 -3.73 3.65
CA GLY A 60 -4.80 -4.90 3.34
C GLY A 60 -4.68 -5.77 4.57
N ARG A 61 -4.48 -7.06 4.35
CA ARG A 61 -4.36 -8.02 5.44
C ARG A 61 -3.27 -9.02 5.11
N ASP A 62 -2.36 -9.23 6.05
CA ASP A 62 -1.30 -10.20 5.82
C ASP A 62 -0.69 -10.57 7.17
N LYS A 63 0.24 -11.51 7.14
CA LYS A 63 0.89 -12.01 8.34
C LYS A 63 1.88 -11.02 8.92
N SER A 64 2.27 -10.00 8.19
CA SER A 64 3.13 -8.96 8.73
C SER A 64 2.55 -7.59 8.41
N ARG A 65 2.84 -6.63 9.27
CA ARG A 65 2.37 -5.27 9.07
C ARG A 65 2.87 -4.72 7.73
N ARG A 66 4.14 -4.97 7.42
CA ARG A 66 4.72 -4.46 6.19
C ARG A 66 3.99 -5.01 4.98
N ARG A 67 3.71 -6.32 4.98
CA ARG A 67 3.00 -6.93 3.85
C ARG A 67 1.58 -6.44 3.76
N ALA A 68 0.93 -6.23 4.90
CA ALA A 68 -0.43 -5.70 4.90
C ALA A 68 -0.46 -4.31 4.31
N GLU A 69 0.54 -3.49 4.62
CA GLU A 69 0.64 -2.15 4.03
C GLU A 69 0.86 -2.23 2.53
N GLN A 70 1.68 -3.17 2.07
CA GLN A 70 1.91 -3.34 0.65
C GLN A 70 0.63 -3.77 -0.07
N GLN A 71 -0.14 -4.65 0.54
CA GLN A 71 -1.41 -5.05 -0.05
C GLN A 71 -2.39 -3.87 -0.13
N ALA A 72 -2.46 -3.08 0.93
CA ALA A 72 -3.34 -1.92 0.93
C ALA A 72 -2.91 -0.94 -0.16
N ALA A 73 -1.61 -0.72 -0.32
CA ALA A 73 -1.12 0.17 -1.36
C ALA A 73 -1.47 -0.35 -2.75
N ALA A 74 -1.32 -1.66 -2.96
CA ALA A 74 -1.65 -2.25 -4.25
C ALA A 74 -3.13 -2.07 -4.58
N ARG A 75 -3.99 -2.24 -3.59
CA ARG A 75 -5.42 -2.05 -3.78
C ARG A 75 -5.75 -0.60 -4.08
N MET A 76 -5.06 0.31 -3.42
CA MET A 76 -5.29 1.73 -3.67
C MET A 76 -4.87 2.10 -5.09
N LEU A 77 -3.75 1.54 -5.57
CA LEU A 77 -3.33 1.77 -6.95
C LEU A 77 -4.38 1.30 -7.94
N GLU A 78 -4.96 0.13 -7.71
CA GLU A 78 -6.01 -0.36 -8.58
C GLU A 78 -7.23 0.55 -8.55
N LEU A 79 -7.57 1.04 -7.37
CA LEU A 79 -8.71 1.93 -7.23
C LEU A 79 -8.49 3.22 -8.01
N ILE A 80 -7.30 3.79 -7.91
CA ILE A 80 -6.97 5.01 -8.62
C ILE A 80 -7.01 4.78 -10.13
N ASP A 81 -6.46 3.67 -10.58
CA ASP A 81 -6.44 3.36 -12.01
C ASP A 81 -7.84 3.18 -12.56
N ARG A 82 -8.73 2.59 -11.78
CA ARG A 82 -10.10 2.41 -12.23
C ARG A 82 -10.85 3.72 -12.33
N ALA A 83 -10.54 4.63 -11.43
CA ALA A 83 -11.21 5.91 -11.40
C ALA A 83 -10.72 6.84 -12.48
N ALA A 84 -9.55 6.58 -13.01
CA ALA A 84 -8.92 7.49 -13.99
C ALA A 84 -9.53 7.39 -15.38
#